data_cb312961a8c3dd7616dd2d3525d9f3ec
#
_entry.id   cb312961a8c3dd7616dd2d3525d9f3ec
#
_cell.length_a   1.000
_cell.length_b   1.000
_cell.length_c   1.000
_cell.angle_alpha   90.00
_cell.angle_beta   90.00
_cell.angle_gamma   90.00
#
_symmetry.space_group_name_H-M   'P 1'
#
loop_
_entity.id
_entity.type
_entity.pdbx_description
1 polymer ?
#
loop_
_entity_poly.entity_id
_entity_poly.type
_entity_poly.pdbx_seq_one_letter_code
_entity_poly.pdbx_strand_id
1 'polypeptide(L)'
;MQVPGFAQAPAALPSKMYRYDDLPVKASGTGPNKSRAILDGKTHTGFRIEIHESELGAGLAPHPPHTHVHEELMLVREGTMEITIKGVVEKLGPGSVAFVASNEEHGWRNVGSTRAVYTVITLRG
;
A
#
# COMPACT_ATOMS: atom_id res chain seq x y z
N MET A 1 -9.50 20.86 27.28
CA MET A 1 -8.77 22.14 27.39
C MET A 1 -7.36 21.96 26.89
N GLN A 2 -6.90 22.89 26.07
CA GLN A 2 -5.52 22.86 25.56
C GLN A 2 -4.57 23.51 26.57
N VAL A 3 -3.40 22.88 26.74
CA VAL A 3 -2.33 23.46 27.56
C VAL A 3 -1.49 24.38 26.65
N PRO A 4 -1.32 25.68 27.01
CA PRO A 4 -0.51 26.60 26.21
C PRO A 4 0.92 26.09 26.04
N GLY A 5 1.46 26.21 24.82
CA GLY A 5 2.84 25.83 24.50
C GLY A 5 3.06 24.37 24.16
N PHE A 6 2.02 23.51 24.21
CA PHE A 6 2.14 22.11 23.85
C PHE A 6 1.23 21.79 22.65
N ALA A 7 1.78 21.06 21.66
CA ALA A 7 0.99 20.56 20.57
C ALA A 7 0.06 19.45 21.08
N GLN A 8 -1.15 19.43 20.58
CA GLN A 8 -2.09 18.37 20.88
C GLN A 8 -1.68 17.10 20.10
N ALA A 9 -1.72 15.94 20.75
CA ALA A 9 -1.47 14.68 20.08
C ALA A 9 -2.52 14.46 18.98
N PRO A 10 -2.14 13.90 17.79
CA PRO A 10 -3.11 13.58 16.77
C PRO A 10 -4.18 12.63 17.32
N ALA A 11 -5.42 12.87 16.91
CA ALA A 11 -6.52 11.99 17.26
C ALA A 11 -6.32 10.61 16.60
N ALA A 12 -6.75 9.56 17.29
CA ALA A 12 -6.79 8.23 16.71
C ALA A 12 -7.74 8.22 15.50
N LEU A 13 -7.46 7.33 14.56
CA LEU A 13 -8.29 7.17 13.36
C LEU A 13 -9.73 6.85 13.76
N PRO A 14 -10.71 7.64 13.30
CA PRO A 14 -12.12 7.32 13.56
C PRO A 14 -12.57 6.14 12.71
N SER A 15 -13.64 5.47 13.14
CA SER A 15 -14.34 4.55 12.26
C SER A 15 -14.88 5.34 11.08
N LYS A 16 -14.58 4.89 9.87
CA LYS A 16 -14.98 5.59 8.65
C LYS A 16 -15.03 4.61 7.48
N MET A 17 -15.95 4.84 6.57
CA MET A 17 -16.04 4.11 5.31
C MET A 17 -15.42 4.94 4.20
N TYR A 18 -14.65 4.29 3.34
CA TYR A 18 -13.97 4.93 2.21
C TYR A 18 -14.51 4.36 0.92
N ARG A 19 -15.15 5.20 0.13
CA ARG A 19 -15.67 4.81 -1.18
C ARG A 19 -14.55 4.95 -2.20
N TYR A 20 -14.26 3.89 -2.94
CA TYR A 20 -13.17 3.88 -3.92
C TYR A 20 -13.23 5.06 -4.88
N ASP A 21 -14.41 5.36 -5.42
CA ASP A 21 -14.57 6.44 -6.41
C ASP A 21 -14.34 7.84 -5.84
N ASP A 22 -14.39 7.99 -4.51
CA ASP A 22 -14.17 9.28 -3.83
C ASP A 22 -12.71 9.47 -3.40
N LEU A 23 -11.86 8.46 -3.56
CA LEU A 23 -10.46 8.57 -3.15
C LEU A 23 -9.69 9.50 -4.09
N PRO A 24 -8.82 10.36 -3.55
CA PRO A 24 -8.01 11.24 -4.39
C PRO A 24 -7.01 10.44 -5.22
N VAL A 25 -6.91 10.74 -6.51
CA VAL A 25 -6.03 10.05 -7.44
C VAL A 25 -4.78 10.89 -7.65
N LYS A 26 -3.61 10.26 -7.52
CA LYS A 26 -2.32 10.87 -7.84
C LYS A 26 -1.60 10.05 -8.90
N ALA A 27 -0.86 10.74 -9.78
CA ALA A 27 0.12 10.06 -10.63
C ALA A 27 1.20 9.45 -9.73
N SER A 28 1.61 8.22 -10.05
CA SER A 28 2.64 7.50 -9.30
C SER A 28 3.78 7.14 -10.24
N GLY A 29 4.91 7.83 -10.09
CA GLY A 29 6.03 7.67 -11.01
C GLY A 29 5.72 8.21 -12.40
N THR A 30 6.15 7.48 -13.43
CA THR A 30 5.95 7.84 -14.84
C THR A 30 4.87 6.97 -15.47
N GLY A 31 4.32 7.45 -16.59
CA GLY A 31 3.32 6.70 -17.35
C GLY A 31 1.95 6.63 -16.68
N PRO A 32 1.20 5.53 -16.89
CA PRO A 32 -0.18 5.43 -16.42
C PRO A 32 -0.35 5.00 -14.95
N ASN A 33 0.74 4.82 -14.21
CA ASN A 33 0.64 4.38 -12.81
C ASN A 33 -0.04 5.44 -11.95
N LYS A 34 -0.91 4.99 -11.05
CA LYS A 34 -1.68 5.86 -10.15
C LYS A 34 -1.69 5.30 -8.74
N SER A 35 -1.90 6.18 -7.77
CA SER A 35 -2.14 5.77 -6.40
C SER A 35 -3.30 6.55 -5.79
N ARG A 36 -3.96 5.94 -4.82
CA ARG A 36 -5.07 6.54 -4.07
C ARG A 36 -4.81 6.33 -2.59
N ALA A 37 -4.54 7.42 -1.88
CA ALA A 37 -4.41 7.36 -0.42
C ALA A 37 -5.77 7.04 0.20
N ILE A 38 -5.79 6.16 1.19
CA ILE A 38 -7.01 5.81 1.92
C ILE A 38 -6.95 6.36 3.33
N LEU A 39 -5.99 5.90 4.13
CA LEU A 39 -5.81 6.40 5.49
C LEU A 39 -4.34 6.29 5.91
N ASP A 40 -3.94 7.13 6.85
CA ASP A 40 -2.63 7.07 7.50
C ASP A 40 -2.79 7.65 8.89
N GLY A 41 -2.51 6.87 9.91
CA GLY A 41 -2.62 7.34 11.28
C GLY A 41 -2.50 6.22 12.30
N LYS A 42 -2.77 6.59 13.55
CA LYS A 42 -2.68 5.68 14.69
C LYS A 42 -4.07 5.14 15.03
N THR A 43 -4.15 3.84 15.26
CA THR A 43 -5.40 3.21 15.72
C THR A 43 -5.66 3.51 17.19
N HIS A 44 -6.87 3.22 17.66
CA HIS A 44 -7.24 3.41 19.06
C HIS A 44 -6.43 2.53 20.02
N THR A 45 -5.85 1.45 19.56
CA THR A 45 -4.99 0.57 20.36
C THR A 45 -3.49 0.87 20.18
N GLY A 46 -3.16 1.96 19.48
CA GLY A 46 -1.81 2.47 19.43
C GLY A 46 -0.94 2.02 18.27
N PHE A 47 -1.51 1.34 17.28
CA PHE A 47 -0.75 0.91 16.10
C PHE A 47 -0.86 1.96 14.99
N ARG A 48 0.27 2.25 14.34
CA ARG A 48 0.24 3.11 13.17
C ARG A 48 0.05 2.25 11.92
N ILE A 49 -0.93 2.60 11.12
CA ILE A 49 -1.21 1.95 9.84
C ILE A 49 -1.32 2.99 8.73
N GLU A 50 -0.97 2.58 7.52
CA GLU A 50 -1.21 3.36 6.32
C GLU A 50 -1.80 2.42 5.28
N ILE A 51 -2.83 2.85 4.56
CA ILE A 51 -3.46 2.07 3.52
C ILE A 51 -3.61 2.92 2.28
N HIS A 52 -3.20 2.37 1.14
CA HIS A 52 -3.43 2.99 -0.16
C HIS A 52 -3.73 1.93 -1.22
N GLU A 53 -4.38 2.36 -2.31
CA GLU A 53 -4.57 1.58 -3.52
C GLU A 53 -3.52 2.01 -4.54
N SER A 54 -2.99 1.04 -5.30
CA SER A 54 -2.10 1.30 -6.42
C SER A 54 -2.66 0.71 -7.70
N GLU A 55 -2.41 1.40 -8.80
CA GLU A 55 -2.79 0.95 -10.13
C GLU A 55 -1.57 1.02 -11.02
N LEU A 56 -1.24 -0.10 -11.67
CA LEU A 56 -0.07 -0.21 -12.55
C LEU A 56 -0.51 -0.51 -13.97
N GLY A 57 0.08 0.19 -14.93
CA GLY A 57 -0.04 -0.18 -16.34
C GLY A 57 0.62 -1.52 -16.62
N ALA A 58 0.26 -2.14 -17.74
CA ALA A 58 0.80 -3.44 -18.17
C ALA A 58 2.33 -3.38 -18.25
N GLY A 59 3.00 -4.35 -17.65
CA GLY A 59 4.46 -4.46 -17.65
C GLY A 59 5.20 -3.54 -16.69
N LEU A 60 4.50 -2.70 -15.93
CA LEU A 60 5.12 -1.68 -15.09
C LEU A 60 5.22 -2.10 -13.63
N ALA A 61 6.21 -1.51 -12.95
CA ALA A 61 6.43 -1.63 -11.51
C ALA A 61 6.24 -0.27 -10.84
N PRO A 62 5.91 -0.22 -9.53
CA PRO A 62 5.78 1.05 -8.82
C PRO A 62 7.15 1.71 -8.56
N HIS A 63 8.16 0.91 -8.31
CA HIS A 63 9.53 1.32 -7.99
C HIS A 63 10.43 0.09 -8.06
N PRO A 64 11.77 0.25 -8.07
CA PRO A 64 12.70 -0.88 -7.99
C PRO A 64 12.54 -1.65 -6.68
N PRO A 65 12.98 -2.93 -6.63
CA PRO A 65 13.00 -3.69 -5.37
C PRO A 65 13.74 -2.95 -4.26
N HIS A 66 13.25 -3.07 -3.02
CA HIS A 66 13.79 -2.36 -1.88
C HIS A 66 13.56 -3.11 -0.57
N THR A 67 14.10 -2.54 0.51
CA THR A 67 13.86 -3.00 1.89
C THR A 67 13.38 -1.84 2.73
N HIS A 68 12.60 -2.12 3.77
CA HIS A 68 12.21 -1.14 4.79
C HIS A 68 11.84 -1.84 6.10
N VAL A 69 11.86 -1.07 7.18
CA VAL A 69 11.60 -1.60 8.53
C VAL A 69 10.13 -1.98 8.71
N HIS A 70 9.21 -1.15 8.22
CA HIS A 70 7.80 -1.44 8.37
C HIS A 70 7.39 -2.66 7.53
N GLU A 71 6.47 -3.43 8.07
CA GLU A 71 5.90 -4.59 7.38
C GLU A 71 4.71 -4.19 6.55
N GLU A 72 4.38 -4.98 5.54
CA GLU A 72 3.23 -4.64 4.71
C GLU A 72 2.52 -5.87 4.17
N LEU A 73 1.24 -5.69 3.89
CA LEU A 73 0.39 -6.63 3.19
C LEU A 73 0.05 -6.03 1.84
N MET A 74 0.04 -6.87 0.81
CA MET A 74 -0.37 -6.48 -0.54
C MET A 74 -1.47 -7.43 -0.98
N LEU A 75 -2.62 -6.87 -1.33
CA LEU A 75 -3.81 -7.62 -1.74
C LEU A 75 -4.11 -7.30 -3.19
N VAL A 76 -4.01 -8.31 -4.07
CA VAL A 76 -4.31 -8.14 -5.49
C VAL A 76 -5.83 -8.09 -5.69
N ARG A 77 -6.32 -7.05 -6.36
CA ARG A 77 -7.73 -6.89 -6.66
C ARG A 77 -8.05 -7.16 -8.13
N GLU A 78 -7.15 -6.79 -9.03
CA GLU A 78 -7.34 -6.89 -10.47
C GLU A 78 -6.00 -7.13 -11.15
N GLY A 79 -5.99 -7.92 -12.21
CA GLY A 79 -4.78 -8.18 -12.99
C GLY A 79 -3.92 -9.30 -12.43
N THR A 80 -2.70 -9.41 -12.94
CA THR A 80 -1.74 -10.43 -12.53
C THR A 80 -0.44 -9.77 -12.11
N MET A 81 -0.05 -9.97 -10.85
CA MET A 81 1.16 -9.39 -10.28
C MET A 81 2.23 -10.47 -10.10
N GLU A 82 3.46 -10.17 -10.48
CA GLU A 82 4.62 -10.97 -10.14
C GLU A 82 5.27 -10.36 -8.90
N ILE A 83 5.34 -11.14 -7.82
CA ILE A 83 5.88 -10.71 -6.55
C ILE A 83 7.19 -11.45 -6.31
N THR A 84 8.21 -10.72 -5.89
CA THR A 84 9.50 -11.30 -5.49
C THR A 84 9.79 -10.89 -4.05
N ILE A 85 9.95 -11.87 -3.17
CA ILE A 85 10.33 -11.67 -1.77
C ILE A 85 11.51 -12.57 -1.46
N LYS A 86 12.64 -11.98 -1.05
CA LYS A 86 13.88 -12.74 -0.75
C LYS A 86 14.26 -13.70 -1.88
N GLY A 87 14.14 -13.28 -3.12
CA GLY A 87 14.46 -14.08 -4.29
C GLY A 87 13.40 -15.11 -4.70
N VAL A 88 12.36 -15.31 -3.91
CA VAL A 88 11.24 -16.20 -4.26
C VAL A 88 10.24 -15.44 -5.10
N VAL A 89 9.94 -15.96 -6.30
CA VAL A 89 9.06 -15.30 -7.27
C VAL A 89 7.77 -16.08 -7.42
N GLU A 90 6.64 -15.38 -7.33
CA GLU A 90 5.33 -15.98 -7.61
C GLU A 90 4.45 -15.02 -8.38
N LYS A 91 3.53 -15.55 -9.19
CA LYS A 91 2.49 -14.80 -9.87
C LYS A 91 1.20 -14.92 -9.08
N LEU A 92 0.61 -13.78 -8.76
CA LEU A 92 -0.60 -13.69 -7.97
C LEU A 92 -1.72 -13.02 -8.76
N GLY A 93 -2.88 -13.66 -8.79
CA GLY A 93 -4.10 -13.11 -9.38
C GLY A 93 -5.02 -12.49 -8.33
N PRO A 94 -6.21 -12.00 -8.75
CA PRO A 94 -7.16 -11.35 -7.85
C PRO A 94 -7.53 -12.20 -6.63
N GLY A 95 -7.59 -11.56 -5.47
CA GLY A 95 -7.86 -12.22 -4.19
C GLY A 95 -6.63 -12.74 -3.46
N SER A 96 -5.47 -12.75 -4.13
CA SER A 96 -4.21 -13.20 -3.52
C SER A 96 -3.61 -12.14 -2.61
N VAL A 97 -2.85 -12.59 -1.61
CA VAL A 97 -2.23 -11.73 -0.60
C VAL A 97 -0.75 -12.08 -0.47
N ALA A 98 0.10 -11.06 -0.38
CA ALA A 98 1.50 -11.21 0.01
C ALA A 98 1.74 -10.47 1.32
N PHE A 99 2.51 -11.07 2.22
CA PHE A 99 3.00 -10.43 3.43
C PHE A 99 4.52 -10.28 3.33
N VAL A 100 5.00 -9.06 3.58
CA VAL A 100 6.43 -8.75 3.55
C VAL A 100 6.89 -8.42 4.96
N ALA A 101 7.76 -9.26 5.51
CA ALA A 101 8.34 -9.07 6.82
C ALA A 101 9.39 -7.95 6.80
N SER A 102 9.67 -7.40 7.98
CA SER A 102 10.62 -6.30 8.17
C SER A 102 11.98 -6.60 7.55
N ASN A 103 12.52 -5.64 6.79
CA ASN A 103 13.85 -5.67 6.18
C ASN A 103 14.10 -6.78 5.16
N GLU A 104 13.06 -7.44 4.67
CA GLU A 104 13.19 -8.41 3.59
C GLU A 104 13.07 -7.70 2.23
N GLU A 105 14.03 -7.96 1.34
CA GLU A 105 14.00 -7.36 0.00
C GLU A 105 12.78 -7.87 -0.77
N HIS A 106 12.07 -6.95 -1.39
CA HIS A 106 10.88 -7.27 -2.15
C HIS A 106 10.64 -6.27 -3.28
N GLY A 107 9.89 -6.73 -4.26
CA GLY A 107 9.41 -5.92 -5.36
C GLY A 107 8.29 -6.63 -6.09
N TRP A 108 7.55 -5.90 -6.90
CA TRP A 108 6.50 -6.49 -7.71
C TRP A 108 6.29 -5.72 -9.00
N ARG A 109 5.65 -6.38 -9.94
CA ARG A 109 5.40 -5.85 -11.28
C ARG A 109 4.10 -6.42 -11.83
N ASN A 110 3.39 -5.61 -12.59
CA ASN A 110 2.25 -6.08 -13.38
C ASN A 110 2.78 -6.86 -14.60
N VAL A 111 2.56 -8.17 -14.64
CA VAL A 111 2.97 -9.03 -15.75
C VAL A 111 1.81 -9.42 -16.65
N GLY A 112 0.63 -8.86 -16.40
CA GLY A 112 -0.52 -9.04 -17.28
C GLY A 112 -0.53 -8.08 -18.47
N SER A 113 -1.51 -8.24 -19.33
CA SER A 113 -1.69 -7.40 -20.52
C SER A 113 -2.64 -6.22 -20.28
N THR A 114 -3.27 -6.17 -19.11
CA THR A 114 -4.16 -5.09 -18.69
C THR A 114 -3.64 -4.45 -17.41
N ARG A 115 -4.30 -3.39 -16.94
CA ARG A 115 -3.92 -2.77 -15.66
C ARG A 115 -4.01 -3.77 -14.51
N ALA A 116 -3.20 -3.54 -13.49
CA ALA A 116 -3.32 -4.24 -12.21
C ALA A 116 -3.71 -3.25 -11.13
N VAL A 117 -4.54 -3.69 -10.19
CA VAL A 117 -4.96 -2.89 -9.03
C VAL A 117 -4.74 -3.72 -7.77
N TYR A 118 -4.10 -3.11 -6.78
CA TYR A 118 -3.84 -3.78 -5.51
C TYR A 118 -3.90 -2.81 -4.34
N THR A 119 -4.20 -3.36 -3.16
CA THR A 119 -4.23 -2.60 -1.90
C THR A 119 -2.95 -2.90 -1.13
N VAL A 120 -2.33 -1.86 -0.59
CA VAL A 120 -1.20 -1.98 0.31
C VAL A 120 -1.62 -1.54 1.71
N ILE A 121 -1.33 -2.38 2.70
CA ILE A 121 -1.53 -2.07 4.11
C ILE A 121 -0.16 -2.07 4.77
N THR A 122 0.28 -0.92 5.27
CA THR A 122 1.56 -0.76 5.94
C THR A 122 1.37 -0.78 7.44
N LEU A 123 2.12 -1.63 8.11
CA LEU A 123 2.10 -1.79 9.57
C LEU A 123 3.38 -1.15 10.13
N ARG A 124 3.23 -0.06 10.86
CA ARG A 124 4.39 0.71 11.32
C ARG A 124 4.67 0.57 12.82
N GLY A 125 4.01 -0.34 13.47
CA GLY A 125 4.32 -0.69 14.85
C GLY A 125 4.17 0.41 15.90
#